data_36cd804151a92a78427a201dd06dd6f8
#
_entry.id   36cd804151a92a78427a201dd06dd6f8
#
_cell.length_a   1.000
_cell.length_b   1.000
_cell.length_c   1.000
_cell.angle_alpha   90.00
_cell.angle_beta   90.00
_cell.angle_gamma   90.00
#
_symmetry.space_group_name_H-M   'P 1'
#
loop_
_entity.id
_entity.type
_entity.pdbx_description
1 polymer ?
#
loop_
_entity_poly.entity_id
_entity_poly.type
_entity_poly.pdbx_seq_one_letter_code
_entity_poly.pdbx_strand_id
1 'polypeptide(L)'
;MSRLDFKTKDRAQVVVEGLYQDLERRIIASPPGQCPVDMAESFLKLCHAQSCGKCVPCRVGIGQLLKILDDILDLNKEKSMEQLELLRRTAVVIKESADCAIGTEAASMVLRGLDGFREDYEEHILHNRCATSIQEGKQPVPCVALCPAGVDVPGYTALVMAGRYDDAVRLIRKDNPFPTVCAHICEHPCEARCRRQLIDTAVNIRGIKRYAVDHCSETVPVPAAMDDTGKKVAIIGGGPGGLSAAYFLAIMGHKPSKLGGMLRYGIPNYRLPRERLQWDIDAILSTGIDVKTDYDVNDEANIKKIAEEFDAAYISIGAHTHKTIGVEGEYSKGVIPAVEILRGIGDDSMPDFNNKAVVVIGGGNVAMDVARTAKRLGASEVKIVYRRRKQDMTALPEEIDGAVAEGCTLVELKAPAKIESNSTGSVRALWVQPQIAGEADRSGRPRPTPEERIPCHIIISAIGQSIESQGFEKYGIPVVRGSIVAESSSAVSNVEGFFAGGDCVTGPSTVINAIAAGKVAAANIDEHLGYHHEISEDIEIPYPKLMDKKPCGRAELKLRYAKERGNDFMEIEYGMSHEEALQEASRCLRCDFTGFGAFRGGRTHKW
;
A
#
# COMPACT_ATOMS: atom_id res chain seq x y z
N MET A 1 -17.55 -34.85 29.02
CA MET A 1 -16.26 -34.39 28.49
C MET A 1 -16.52 -33.83 27.11
N SER A 2 -16.57 -32.52 26.96
CA SER A 2 -16.65 -31.85 25.65
C SER A 2 -15.25 -31.92 25.05
N ARG A 3 -15.05 -32.79 24.09
CA ARG A 3 -13.88 -32.74 23.23
C ARG A 3 -13.99 -31.45 22.44
N LEU A 4 -13.10 -30.51 22.66
CA LEU A 4 -12.84 -29.42 21.72
C LEU A 4 -12.34 -30.09 20.45
N ASP A 5 -13.21 -30.20 19.47
CA ASP A 5 -12.84 -30.57 18.10
C ASP A 5 -12.02 -29.41 17.50
N PHE A 6 -10.74 -29.41 17.75
CA PHE A 6 -9.79 -28.67 16.93
C PHE A 6 -9.77 -29.39 15.58
N LYS A 7 -10.55 -28.91 14.64
CA LYS A 7 -10.40 -29.30 13.24
C LYS A 7 -9.06 -28.75 12.77
N THR A 8 -8.01 -29.54 12.98
CA THR A 8 -6.73 -29.31 12.32
C THR A 8 -6.98 -29.47 10.83
N LYS A 9 -6.68 -28.42 10.07
CA LYS A 9 -6.76 -28.45 8.61
C LYS A 9 -5.90 -29.62 8.10
N ASP A 10 -6.44 -30.39 7.21
CA ASP A 10 -5.66 -31.43 6.55
C ASP A 10 -4.64 -30.82 5.58
N ARG A 11 -3.67 -31.64 5.13
CA ARG A 11 -2.61 -31.16 4.22
C ARG A 11 -3.16 -30.58 2.92
N ALA A 12 -4.26 -31.14 2.40
CA ALA A 12 -4.87 -30.67 1.16
C ALA A 12 -5.54 -29.29 1.36
N GLN A 13 -6.18 -29.05 2.50
CA GLN A 13 -6.75 -27.76 2.84
C GLN A 13 -5.69 -26.67 2.97
N VAL A 14 -4.55 -26.95 3.59
CA VAL A 14 -3.43 -26.01 3.68
C VAL A 14 -2.87 -25.67 2.31
N VAL A 15 -2.72 -26.68 1.42
CA VAL A 15 -2.29 -26.45 0.03
C VAL A 15 -3.28 -25.56 -0.70
N VAL A 16 -4.58 -25.83 -0.61
CA VAL A 16 -5.62 -25.05 -1.30
C VAL A 16 -5.63 -23.60 -0.82
N GLU A 17 -5.47 -23.34 0.48
CA GLU A 17 -5.35 -21.97 0.99
C GLU A 17 -4.14 -21.24 0.39
N GLY A 18 -3.00 -21.91 0.25
CA GLY A 18 -1.85 -21.36 -0.46
C GLY A 18 -2.16 -21.04 -1.92
N LEU A 19 -2.90 -21.90 -2.62
CA LEU A 19 -3.31 -21.68 -4.01
C LEU A 19 -4.27 -20.48 -4.16
N TYR A 20 -5.19 -20.27 -3.20
CA TYR A 20 -6.02 -19.07 -3.18
C TYR A 20 -5.19 -17.81 -2.95
N GLN A 21 -4.21 -17.84 -2.08
CA GLN A 21 -3.27 -16.72 -1.90
C GLN A 21 -2.49 -16.44 -3.19
N ASP A 22 -2.05 -17.49 -3.91
CA ASP A 22 -1.36 -17.32 -5.18
C ASP A 22 -2.28 -16.75 -6.27
N LEU A 23 -3.55 -17.15 -6.29
CA LEU A 23 -4.55 -16.56 -7.17
C LEU A 23 -4.81 -15.10 -6.83
N GLU A 24 -5.02 -14.76 -5.56
CA GLU A 24 -5.18 -13.38 -5.08
C GLU A 24 -4.00 -12.51 -5.50
N ARG A 25 -2.80 -13.02 -5.36
CA ARG A 25 -1.58 -12.32 -5.81
C ARG A 25 -1.56 -12.09 -7.31
N ARG A 26 -2.06 -13.03 -8.12
CA ARG A 26 -2.21 -12.84 -9.57
C ARG A 26 -3.25 -11.78 -9.89
N ILE A 27 -4.38 -11.77 -9.17
CA ILE A 27 -5.43 -10.77 -9.31
C ILE A 27 -4.87 -9.38 -9.04
N ILE A 28 -4.15 -9.21 -7.94
CA ILE A 28 -3.52 -7.94 -7.57
C ILE A 28 -2.49 -7.50 -8.61
N ALA A 29 -1.74 -8.42 -9.21
CA ALA A 29 -0.70 -8.13 -10.19
C ALA A 29 -1.23 -7.98 -11.63
N SER A 30 -2.52 -8.19 -11.86
CA SER A 30 -3.15 -8.07 -13.17
C SER A 30 -3.91 -6.73 -13.29
N PRO A 31 -4.11 -6.23 -14.51
CA PRO A 31 -4.87 -5.01 -14.72
C PRO A 31 -6.34 -5.15 -14.32
N PRO A 32 -7.04 -4.04 -14.06
CA PRO A 32 -8.49 -4.05 -13.84
C PRO A 32 -9.23 -4.75 -14.99
N GLY A 33 -10.30 -5.46 -14.68
CA GLY A 33 -11.12 -6.13 -15.69
C GLY A 33 -10.59 -7.51 -16.09
N GLN A 34 -10.29 -8.35 -15.12
CA GLN A 34 -9.88 -9.73 -15.38
C GLN A 34 -11.01 -10.59 -15.92
N CYS A 35 -10.65 -11.44 -16.87
CA CYS A 35 -11.57 -12.43 -17.41
C CYS A 35 -11.85 -13.54 -16.37
N PRO A 36 -13.10 -13.73 -15.94
CA PRO A 36 -13.46 -14.78 -14.98
C PRO A 36 -13.15 -16.19 -15.50
N VAL A 37 -13.22 -16.40 -16.81
CA VAL A 37 -12.92 -17.68 -17.48
C VAL A 37 -11.43 -17.99 -17.33
N ASP A 38 -10.57 -17.02 -17.60
CA ASP A 38 -9.12 -17.13 -17.48
C ASP A 38 -8.68 -17.31 -16.01
N MET A 39 -9.37 -16.66 -15.08
CA MET A 39 -9.13 -16.86 -13.64
C MET A 39 -9.45 -18.30 -13.20
N ALA A 40 -10.57 -18.85 -13.66
CA ALA A 40 -10.94 -20.23 -13.36
C ALA A 40 -9.91 -21.20 -13.93
N GLU A 41 -9.50 -21.00 -15.18
CA GLU A 41 -8.46 -21.81 -15.84
C GLU A 41 -7.13 -21.75 -15.07
N SER A 42 -6.71 -20.55 -14.71
CA SER A 42 -5.48 -20.32 -13.97
C SER A 42 -5.45 -21.03 -12.62
N PHE A 43 -6.55 -20.98 -11.87
CA PHE A 43 -6.67 -21.70 -10.59
C PHE A 43 -6.65 -23.22 -10.79
N LEU A 44 -7.32 -23.72 -11.84
CA LEU A 44 -7.28 -25.13 -12.17
C LEU A 44 -5.86 -25.61 -12.51
N LYS A 45 -5.08 -24.82 -13.24
CA LYS A 45 -3.66 -25.12 -13.54
C LYS A 45 -2.84 -25.25 -12.24
N LEU A 46 -3.05 -24.35 -11.28
CA LEU A 46 -2.42 -24.45 -9.96
C LEU A 46 -2.84 -25.73 -9.21
N CYS A 47 -4.14 -26.04 -9.19
CA CYS A 47 -4.66 -27.25 -8.55
C CYS A 47 -4.13 -28.52 -9.24
N HIS A 48 -4.08 -28.54 -10.57
CA HIS A 48 -3.56 -29.67 -11.34
C HIS A 48 -2.09 -29.96 -11.03
N ALA A 49 -1.27 -28.91 -10.95
CA ALA A 49 0.15 -29.01 -10.60
C ALA A 49 0.38 -29.55 -9.17
N GLN A 50 -0.55 -29.30 -8.24
CA GLN A 50 -0.48 -29.78 -6.86
C GLN A 50 -1.23 -31.11 -6.62
N SER A 51 -1.87 -31.66 -7.66
CA SER A 51 -2.61 -32.92 -7.57
C SER A 51 -1.68 -34.08 -7.26
N CYS A 52 -2.06 -34.93 -6.31
CA CYS A 52 -1.32 -36.16 -6.01
C CYS A 52 -1.55 -37.30 -7.01
N GLY A 53 -2.52 -37.14 -7.95
CA GLY A 53 -2.85 -38.11 -8.98
C GLY A 53 -3.53 -39.41 -8.53
N LYS A 54 -3.89 -39.54 -7.22
CA LYS A 54 -4.53 -40.77 -6.71
C LYS A 54 -5.93 -40.99 -7.24
N CYS A 55 -6.81 -40.02 -7.08
CA CYS A 55 -8.21 -40.15 -7.51
C CYS A 55 -8.40 -39.77 -8.96
N VAL A 56 -9.37 -40.39 -9.63
CA VAL A 56 -9.71 -40.13 -11.04
C VAL A 56 -10.19 -38.68 -11.23
N PRO A 57 -11.02 -38.09 -10.35
CA PRO A 57 -11.47 -36.70 -10.48
C PRO A 57 -10.33 -35.71 -10.67
N CYS A 58 -9.26 -35.82 -9.89
CA CYS A 58 -8.10 -34.93 -10.05
C CYS A 58 -7.26 -35.35 -11.29
N ARG A 59 -6.91 -36.64 -11.40
CA ARG A 59 -5.97 -37.09 -12.42
C ARG A 59 -6.46 -36.91 -13.86
N VAL A 60 -7.77 -37.06 -14.08
CA VAL A 60 -8.39 -36.98 -15.42
C VAL A 60 -9.33 -35.79 -15.51
N GLY A 61 -10.17 -35.56 -14.48
CA GLY A 61 -11.24 -34.59 -14.53
C GLY A 61 -10.74 -33.14 -14.59
N ILE A 62 -9.74 -32.77 -13.78
CA ILE A 62 -9.18 -31.39 -13.85
C ILE A 62 -8.58 -31.14 -15.25
N GLY A 63 -7.89 -32.12 -15.84
CA GLY A 63 -7.37 -32.01 -17.21
C GLY A 63 -8.46 -31.84 -18.27
N GLN A 64 -9.64 -32.48 -18.09
CA GLN A 64 -10.79 -32.25 -18.96
C GLN A 64 -11.38 -30.86 -18.82
N LEU A 65 -11.54 -30.36 -17.57
CA LEU A 65 -11.99 -28.99 -17.35
C LEU A 65 -11.03 -27.97 -17.97
N LEU A 66 -9.72 -28.16 -17.81
CA LEU A 66 -8.69 -27.30 -18.40
C LEU A 66 -8.82 -27.27 -19.92
N LYS A 67 -8.99 -28.44 -20.55
CA LYS A 67 -9.14 -28.51 -21.99
C LYS A 67 -10.37 -27.75 -22.50
N ILE A 68 -11.50 -27.85 -21.80
CA ILE A 68 -12.73 -27.15 -22.19
C ILE A 68 -12.52 -25.64 -22.02
N LEU A 69 -11.87 -25.18 -20.93
CA LEU A 69 -11.58 -23.77 -20.70
C LEU A 69 -10.56 -23.22 -21.70
N ASP A 70 -9.51 -23.97 -22.02
CA ASP A 70 -8.55 -23.64 -23.09
C ASP A 70 -9.28 -23.46 -24.44
N ASP A 71 -10.22 -24.34 -24.77
CA ASP A 71 -11.01 -24.26 -26.01
C ASP A 71 -11.94 -23.03 -26.00
N ILE A 72 -12.55 -22.67 -24.84
CA ILE A 72 -13.38 -21.45 -24.68
C ILE A 72 -12.54 -20.18 -24.80
N LEU A 73 -11.33 -20.18 -24.29
CA LEU A 73 -10.43 -19.02 -24.31
C LEU A 73 -9.71 -18.83 -25.66
N ASP A 74 -9.56 -19.87 -26.46
CA ASP A 74 -8.91 -19.79 -27.77
C ASP A 74 -9.83 -19.10 -28.79
N LEU A 75 -9.53 -17.86 -29.14
CA LEU A 75 -10.32 -17.03 -30.05
C LEU A 75 -10.31 -17.56 -31.52
N ASN A 76 -9.49 -18.55 -31.85
CA ASN A 76 -9.39 -19.12 -33.19
C ASN A 76 -10.18 -20.43 -33.34
N LYS A 77 -10.83 -20.91 -32.29
CA LYS A 77 -11.61 -22.15 -32.33
C LYS A 77 -13.10 -21.91 -32.51
N GLU A 78 -13.75 -22.80 -33.21
CA GLU A 78 -15.21 -22.88 -33.20
C GLU A 78 -15.70 -23.39 -31.84
N LYS A 79 -16.72 -22.77 -31.33
CA LYS A 79 -17.27 -22.98 -29.98
C LYS A 79 -18.78 -23.19 -30.02
N SER A 80 -19.29 -23.93 -29.04
CA SER A 80 -20.73 -24.13 -28.89
C SER A 80 -21.18 -24.04 -27.44
N MET A 81 -22.43 -23.69 -27.21
CA MET A 81 -23.02 -23.61 -25.86
C MET A 81 -23.02 -24.97 -25.14
N GLU A 82 -22.89 -26.09 -25.89
CA GLU A 82 -22.77 -27.43 -25.31
C GLU A 82 -21.50 -27.56 -24.43
N GLN A 83 -20.46 -26.78 -24.74
CA GLN A 83 -19.24 -26.77 -23.94
C GLN A 83 -19.49 -26.23 -22.51
N LEU A 84 -20.40 -25.25 -22.31
CA LEU A 84 -20.78 -24.79 -20.98
C LEU A 84 -21.49 -25.88 -20.18
N GLU A 85 -22.42 -26.61 -20.80
CA GLU A 85 -23.13 -27.70 -20.14
C GLU A 85 -22.17 -28.85 -19.80
N LEU A 86 -21.24 -29.17 -20.70
CA LEU A 86 -20.20 -30.16 -20.46
C LEU A 86 -19.27 -29.73 -19.31
N LEU A 87 -18.83 -28.45 -19.30
CA LEU A 87 -17.99 -27.87 -18.26
C LEU A 87 -18.68 -27.97 -16.88
N ARG A 88 -19.97 -27.56 -16.80
CA ARG A 88 -20.76 -27.64 -15.58
C ARG A 88 -20.93 -29.07 -15.07
N ARG A 89 -21.35 -30.00 -15.93
CA ARG A 89 -21.53 -31.41 -15.55
C ARG A 89 -20.23 -32.04 -15.06
N THR A 90 -19.13 -31.80 -15.78
CA THR A 90 -17.81 -32.31 -15.40
C THR A 90 -17.37 -31.75 -14.05
N ALA A 91 -17.57 -30.44 -13.81
CA ALA A 91 -17.23 -29.81 -12.53
C ALA A 91 -18.07 -30.36 -11.37
N VAL A 92 -19.38 -30.59 -11.57
CA VAL A 92 -20.25 -31.19 -10.54
C VAL A 92 -19.75 -32.59 -10.17
N VAL A 93 -19.49 -33.45 -11.16
CA VAL A 93 -18.98 -34.82 -10.92
C VAL A 93 -17.66 -34.80 -10.15
N ILE A 94 -16.74 -33.91 -10.50
CA ILE A 94 -15.45 -33.81 -9.81
C ILE A 94 -15.66 -33.33 -8.36
N LYS A 95 -16.50 -32.31 -8.15
CA LYS A 95 -16.79 -31.78 -6.82
C LYS A 95 -17.35 -32.83 -5.87
N GLU A 96 -18.25 -33.68 -6.38
CA GLU A 96 -18.92 -34.71 -5.59
C GLU A 96 -18.09 -35.99 -5.38
N SER A 97 -17.10 -36.25 -6.26
CA SER A 97 -16.33 -37.50 -6.25
C SER A 97 -14.84 -37.34 -5.91
N ALA A 98 -14.35 -36.10 -5.71
CA ALA A 98 -12.95 -35.89 -5.33
C ALA A 98 -12.69 -36.23 -3.85
N ASP A 99 -11.59 -36.95 -3.61
CA ASP A 99 -11.23 -37.44 -2.27
C ASP A 99 -10.67 -36.35 -1.34
N CYS A 100 -10.35 -35.15 -1.84
CA CYS A 100 -9.72 -34.10 -1.06
C CYS A 100 -10.02 -32.68 -1.57
N ALA A 101 -9.67 -31.68 -0.75
CA ALA A 101 -9.93 -30.27 -1.00
C ALA A 101 -9.38 -29.77 -2.36
N ILE A 102 -8.27 -30.30 -2.88
CA ILE A 102 -7.69 -29.86 -4.15
C ILE A 102 -8.69 -30.08 -5.31
N GLY A 103 -9.25 -31.26 -5.43
CA GLY A 103 -10.22 -31.57 -6.48
C GLY A 103 -11.56 -30.86 -6.27
N THR A 104 -12.04 -30.83 -5.03
CA THR A 104 -13.30 -30.17 -4.67
C THR A 104 -13.25 -28.66 -4.95
N GLU A 105 -12.17 -27.99 -4.58
CA GLU A 105 -12.04 -26.54 -4.78
C GLU A 105 -11.74 -26.17 -6.23
N ALA A 106 -10.99 -26.99 -6.97
CA ALA A 106 -10.80 -26.82 -8.41
C ALA A 106 -12.17 -26.79 -9.12
N ALA A 107 -13.00 -27.78 -8.86
CA ALA A 107 -14.35 -27.86 -9.44
C ALA A 107 -15.26 -26.70 -8.95
N SER A 108 -15.18 -26.37 -7.65
CA SER A 108 -15.96 -25.27 -7.07
C SER A 108 -15.62 -23.91 -7.66
N MET A 109 -14.36 -23.66 -8.07
CA MET A 109 -13.97 -22.44 -8.77
C MET A 109 -14.68 -22.31 -10.11
N VAL A 110 -14.72 -23.40 -10.90
CA VAL A 110 -15.43 -23.41 -12.19
C VAL A 110 -16.93 -23.13 -11.99
N LEU A 111 -17.56 -23.81 -11.02
CA LEU A 111 -18.98 -23.63 -10.75
C LEU A 111 -19.31 -22.20 -10.32
N ARG A 112 -18.51 -21.62 -9.43
CA ARG A 112 -18.66 -20.20 -9.03
C ARG A 112 -18.50 -19.25 -10.22
N GLY A 113 -17.54 -19.54 -11.11
CA GLY A 113 -17.38 -18.79 -12.35
C GLY A 113 -18.63 -18.84 -13.23
N LEU A 114 -19.15 -20.04 -13.46
CA LEU A 114 -20.37 -20.24 -14.27
C LEU A 114 -21.62 -19.65 -13.63
N ASP A 115 -21.72 -19.64 -12.30
CA ASP A 115 -22.91 -19.11 -11.60
C ASP A 115 -22.86 -17.60 -11.44
N GLY A 116 -21.68 -17.01 -11.25
CA GLY A 116 -21.50 -15.58 -11.00
C GLY A 116 -21.19 -14.74 -12.23
N PHE A 117 -20.66 -15.35 -13.30
CA PHE A 117 -20.13 -14.64 -14.47
C PHE A 117 -20.51 -15.34 -15.78
N ARG A 118 -21.71 -15.89 -15.84
CA ARG A 118 -22.19 -16.66 -16.99
C ARG A 118 -22.05 -15.90 -18.32
N GLU A 119 -22.37 -14.62 -18.29
CA GLU A 119 -22.33 -13.74 -19.46
C GLU A 119 -20.91 -13.65 -20.06
N ASP A 120 -19.88 -13.64 -19.21
CA ASP A 120 -18.48 -13.63 -19.69
C ASP A 120 -18.12 -14.92 -20.45
N TYR A 121 -18.60 -16.08 -19.98
CA TYR A 121 -18.43 -17.36 -20.70
C TYR A 121 -19.18 -17.36 -22.03
N GLU A 122 -20.40 -16.85 -22.05
CA GLU A 122 -21.23 -16.75 -23.26
C GLU A 122 -20.62 -15.80 -24.28
N GLU A 123 -20.04 -14.66 -23.87
CA GLU A 123 -19.33 -13.73 -24.76
C GLU A 123 -18.13 -14.40 -25.45
N HIS A 124 -17.37 -15.24 -24.74
CA HIS A 124 -16.28 -16.00 -25.36
C HIS A 124 -16.78 -17.01 -26.38
N ILE A 125 -17.95 -17.62 -26.15
CA ILE A 125 -18.48 -18.68 -27.00
C ILE A 125 -19.25 -18.12 -28.20
N LEU A 126 -20.19 -17.21 -27.95
CA LEU A 126 -21.11 -16.70 -28.96
C LEU A 126 -20.48 -15.64 -29.86
N HIS A 127 -19.66 -14.78 -29.28
CA HIS A 127 -19.10 -13.62 -29.98
C HIS A 127 -17.59 -13.72 -30.20
N ASN A 128 -16.97 -14.80 -29.75
CA ASN A 128 -15.53 -15.03 -29.83
C ASN A 128 -14.72 -13.84 -29.28
N ARG A 129 -15.24 -13.20 -28.24
CA ARG A 129 -14.75 -11.96 -27.64
C ARG A 129 -14.63 -12.11 -26.13
N CYS A 130 -13.57 -11.58 -25.54
CA CYS A 130 -13.45 -11.42 -24.10
C CYS A 130 -14.03 -10.06 -23.73
N ALA A 131 -15.13 -10.01 -22.96
CA ALA A 131 -15.77 -8.76 -22.53
C ALA A 131 -14.82 -7.89 -21.67
N THR A 132 -13.92 -8.55 -20.96
CA THR A 132 -12.88 -7.91 -20.14
C THR A 132 -11.54 -7.84 -20.87
N SER A 133 -11.49 -8.16 -22.19
CA SER A 133 -10.25 -7.99 -22.96
C SER A 133 -9.93 -6.51 -23.04
N ILE A 134 -8.93 -6.17 -22.30
CA ILE A 134 -8.29 -4.86 -22.38
C ILE A 134 -7.78 -4.70 -23.80
N GLN A 135 -8.04 -3.54 -24.38
CA GLN A 135 -7.58 -3.17 -25.71
C GLN A 135 -6.13 -3.61 -25.91
N GLU A 136 -5.87 -4.25 -27.03
CA GLU A 136 -4.54 -4.72 -27.40
C GLU A 136 -3.51 -3.62 -27.20
N GLY A 137 -2.53 -3.86 -26.35
CA GLY A 137 -1.32 -3.07 -26.26
C GLY A 137 -1.04 -2.28 -24.98
N LYS A 138 -1.99 -2.14 -24.02
CA LYS A 138 -1.77 -1.28 -22.84
C LYS A 138 -2.05 -1.92 -21.48
N GLN A 139 -1.72 -3.19 -21.30
CA GLN A 139 -1.85 -3.77 -19.97
C GLN A 139 -0.65 -3.40 -19.08
N PRO A 140 -0.88 -2.84 -17.88
CA PRO A 140 0.21 -2.51 -17.00
C PRO A 140 0.93 -3.78 -16.52
N VAL A 141 2.25 -3.77 -16.55
CA VAL A 141 3.09 -4.84 -15.99
C VAL A 141 2.96 -4.88 -14.46
N PRO A 142 3.32 -5.99 -13.79
CA PRO A 142 3.08 -6.14 -12.34
C PRO A 142 3.61 -5.02 -11.48
N CYS A 143 4.78 -4.48 -11.77
CA CYS A 143 5.35 -3.37 -11.02
C CYS A 143 4.56 -2.05 -11.19
N VAL A 144 3.90 -1.84 -12.33
CA VAL A 144 2.98 -0.73 -12.57
C VAL A 144 1.63 -1.01 -11.91
N ALA A 145 1.08 -2.21 -12.12
CA ALA A 145 -0.23 -2.60 -11.55
C ALA A 145 -0.25 -2.61 -10.02
N LEU A 146 0.87 -2.97 -9.37
CA LEU A 146 0.99 -2.96 -7.92
C LEU A 146 1.35 -1.58 -7.34
N CYS A 147 1.75 -0.64 -8.19
CA CYS A 147 1.92 0.74 -7.76
C CYS A 147 0.55 1.41 -7.66
N PRO A 148 0.09 1.84 -6.48
CA PRO A 148 -1.20 2.50 -6.35
C PRO A 148 -1.37 3.71 -7.27
N ALA A 149 -0.30 4.48 -7.51
CA ALA A 149 -0.28 5.62 -8.43
C ALA A 149 -0.09 5.23 -9.91
N GLY A 150 0.17 3.96 -10.22
CA GLY A 150 0.34 3.48 -11.60
C GLY A 150 1.60 4.00 -12.30
N VAL A 151 2.67 4.32 -11.57
CA VAL A 151 3.91 4.89 -12.13
C VAL A 151 4.55 3.93 -13.13
N ASP A 152 4.99 4.44 -14.28
CA ASP A 152 5.72 3.66 -15.30
C ASP A 152 7.13 3.27 -14.83
N VAL A 153 7.17 2.17 -14.06
CA VAL A 153 8.42 1.63 -13.50
C VAL A 153 9.41 1.16 -14.58
N PRO A 154 9.01 0.40 -15.61
CA PRO A 154 9.93 0.00 -16.67
C PRO A 154 10.50 1.18 -17.45
N GLY A 155 9.68 2.19 -17.70
CA GLY A 155 10.05 3.39 -18.44
C GLY A 155 11.14 4.18 -17.71
N TYR A 156 10.92 4.58 -16.46
CA TYR A 156 11.95 5.35 -15.75
C TYR A 156 13.20 4.52 -15.45
N THR A 157 13.08 3.20 -15.26
CA THR A 157 14.25 2.32 -15.10
C THR A 157 15.12 2.32 -16.36
N ALA A 158 14.50 2.30 -17.55
CA ALA A 158 15.22 2.37 -18.83
C ALA A 158 15.90 3.74 -19.02
N LEU A 159 15.25 4.82 -18.60
CA LEU A 159 15.82 6.17 -18.66
C LEU A 159 17.02 6.32 -17.72
N VAL A 160 16.95 5.77 -16.50
CA VAL A 160 18.10 5.74 -15.58
C VAL A 160 19.26 4.97 -16.18
N MET A 161 19.01 3.80 -16.80
CA MET A 161 20.06 3.04 -17.48
C MET A 161 20.68 3.80 -18.64
N ALA A 162 19.95 4.70 -19.28
CA ALA A 162 20.41 5.55 -20.37
C ALA A 162 21.09 6.85 -19.88
N GLY A 163 21.19 7.09 -18.57
CA GLY A 163 21.72 8.33 -17.99
C GLY A 163 20.81 9.55 -18.11
N ARG A 164 19.51 9.34 -18.44
CA ARG A 164 18.50 10.39 -18.64
C ARG A 164 17.67 10.60 -17.37
N TYR A 165 18.31 11.14 -16.32
CA TYR A 165 17.70 11.22 -14.99
C TYR A 165 16.55 12.24 -14.92
N ASP A 166 16.68 13.37 -15.61
CA ASP A 166 15.62 14.38 -15.68
C ASP A 166 14.36 13.82 -16.33
N ASP A 167 14.51 13.09 -17.45
CA ASP A 167 13.39 12.43 -18.11
C ASP A 167 12.78 11.33 -17.24
N ALA A 168 13.59 10.60 -16.47
CA ALA A 168 13.10 9.61 -15.51
C ALA A 168 12.23 10.26 -14.44
N VAL A 169 12.63 11.40 -13.89
CA VAL A 169 11.87 12.15 -12.88
C VAL A 169 10.61 12.76 -13.50
N ARG A 170 10.68 13.31 -14.71
CA ARG A 170 9.51 13.80 -15.45
C ARG A 170 8.48 12.70 -15.66
N LEU A 171 8.93 11.52 -16.12
CA LEU A 171 8.06 10.37 -16.32
C LEU A 171 7.40 9.91 -15.02
N ILE A 172 8.11 9.96 -13.88
CA ILE A 172 7.53 9.66 -12.57
C ILE A 172 6.49 10.72 -12.20
N ARG A 173 6.76 12.01 -12.41
CA ARG A 173 5.86 13.13 -12.07
C ARG A 173 4.55 13.11 -12.83
N LYS A 174 4.50 12.50 -14.01
CA LYS A 174 3.25 12.28 -14.75
C LYS A 174 2.20 11.52 -13.90
N ASP A 175 2.63 10.61 -13.05
CA ASP A 175 1.76 9.75 -12.23
C ASP A 175 1.91 9.97 -10.73
N ASN A 176 2.98 10.62 -10.29
CA ASN A 176 3.33 10.79 -8.88
C ASN A 176 4.10 12.10 -8.68
N PRO A 177 3.49 13.16 -8.12
CA PRO A 177 4.12 14.44 -7.90
C PRO A 177 5.17 14.45 -6.77
N PHE A 178 5.35 13.34 -6.05
CA PHE A 178 6.29 13.16 -4.96
C PHE A 178 7.38 12.12 -5.27
N PRO A 179 8.17 12.28 -6.35
CA PRO A 179 9.21 11.32 -6.72
C PRO A 179 10.25 11.17 -5.62
N THR A 180 10.68 12.26 -5.00
CA THR A 180 11.72 12.29 -3.97
C THR A 180 11.23 11.70 -2.65
N VAL A 181 10.05 12.09 -2.20
CA VAL A 181 9.41 11.48 -1.01
C VAL A 181 9.30 9.96 -1.18
N CYS A 182 8.76 9.50 -2.31
CA CYS A 182 8.61 8.07 -2.57
C CYS A 182 9.94 7.34 -2.79
N ALA A 183 11.01 8.03 -3.17
CA ALA A 183 12.34 7.45 -3.23
C ALA A 183 12.92 7.14 -1.85
N HIS A 184 12.55 7.94 -0.83
CA HIS A 184 13.03 7.78 0.55
C HIS A 184 12.18 6.81 1.38
N ILE A 185 10.84 6.92 1.30
CA ILE A 185 9.95 6.31 2.29
C ILE A 185 8.88 5.36 1.73
N CYS A 186 8.83 5.14 0.40
CA CYS A 186 7.84 4.23 -0.18
C CYS A 186 8.09 2.78 0.28
N GLU A 187 7.02 2.09 0.65
CA GLU A 187 7.05 0.66 1.00
C GLU A 187 7.23 -0.26 -0.21
N HIS A 188 7.48 0.30 -1.39
CA HIS A 188 7.81 -0.34 -2.68
C HIS A 188 6.98 -1.60 -3.02
N PRO A 189 5.63 -1.57 -2.99
CA PRO A 189 4.80 -2.73 -3.32
C PRO A 189 5.05 -3.26 -4.74
N CYS A 190 5.56 -2.42 -5.64
CA CYS A 190 5.96 -2.78 -7.00
C CYS A 190 7.03 -3.88 -7.07
N GLU A 191 7.86 -4.03 -6.03
CA GLU A 191 8.92 -5.05 -5.97
C GLU A 191 8.36 -6.44 -5.63
N ALA A 192 7.24 -6.51 -4.91
CA ALA A 192 6.65 -7.76 -4.41
C ALA A 192 6.34 -8.79 -5.51
N ARG A 193 6.09 -8.33 -6.74
CA ARG A 193 5.78 -9.16 -7.91
C ARG A 193 6.70 -8.91 -9.10
N CYS A 194 7.89 -8.38 -8.83
CA CYS A 194 8.89 -8.21 -9.86
C CYS A 194 9.28 -9.59 -10.44
N ARG A 195 9.15 -9.74 -11.76
CA ARG A 195 9.47 -11.00 -12.45
C ARG A 195 10.94 -11.38 -12.42
N ARG A 196 11.80 -10.45 -12.12
CA ARG A 196 13.21 -10.77 -11.91
C ARG A 196 13.41 -11.84 -10.82
N GLN A 197 12.46 -11.98 -9.89
CA GLN A 197 12.46 -13.07 -8.89
C GLN A 197 12.47 -14.47 -9.49
N LEU A 198 12.09 -14.64 -10.76
CA LEU A 198 12.21 -15.93 -11.46
C LEU A 198 13.65 -16.29 -11.82
N ILE A 199 14.57 -15.32 -11.79
CA ILE A 199 15.98 -15.50 -12.15
C ILE A 199 16.87 -15.47 -10.89
N ASP A 200 16.70 -14.43 -10.07
CA ASP A 200 17.41 -14.24 -8.80
C ASP A 200 16.52 -13.56 -7.75
N THR A 201 16.53 -12.24 -7.64
CA THR A 201 15.72 -11.47 -6.66
C THR A 201 15.06 -10.29 -7.35
N ALA A 202 14.01 -9.72 -6.73
CA ALA A 202 13.36 -8.51 -7.26
C ALA A 202 14.36 -7.39 -7.55
N VAL A 203 14.09 -6.59 -8.58
CA VAL A 203 14.84 -5.35 -8.84
C VAL A 203 14.58 -4.38 -7.69
N ASN A 204 15.64 -3.70 -7.22
CA ASN A 204 15.55 -2.62 -6.25
C ASN A 204 14.99 -1.35 -6.92
N ILE A 205 13.67 -1.37 -7.13
CA ILE A 205 12.95 -0.31 -7.85
C ILE A 205 13.01 1.01 -7.08
N ARG A 206 12.88 0.96 -5.74
CA ARG A 206 13.00 2.13 -4.89
C ARG A 206 14.41 2.73 -4.97
N GLY A 207 15.43 1.90 -4.94
CA GLY A 207 16.84 2.33 -5.07
C GLY A 207 17.14 2.99 -6.42
N ILE A 208 16.61 2.47 -7.52
CA ILE A 208 16.74 3.09 -8.86
C ILE A 208 16.05 4.47 -8.88
N LYS A 209 14.84 4.57 -8.32
CA LYS A 209 14.12 5.84 -8.18
C LYS A 209 14.93 6.83 -7.34
N ARG A 210 15.51 6.36 -6.21
CA ARG A 210 16.36 7.17 -5.36
C ARG A 210 17.56 7.72 -6.14
N TYR A 211 18.22 6.88 -6.91
CA TYR A 211 19.34 7.28 -7.75
C TYR A 211 18.94 8.36 -8.77
N ALA A 212 17.76 8.21 -9.41
CA ALA A 212 17.26 9.21 -10.36
C ALA A 212 17.07 10.59 -9.72
N VAL A 213 16.40 10.67 -8.56
CA VAL A 213 16.14 11.94 -7.86
C VAL A 213 17.39 12.55 -7.20
N ASP A 214 18.42 11.76 -6.94
CA ASP A 214 19.70 12.24 -6.40
C ASP A 214 20.62 12.81 -7.49
N HIS A 215 20.37 12.46 -8.76
CA HIS A 215 21.25 12.81 -9.90
C HIS A 215 20.54 13.60 -11.01
N CYS A 216 19.25 13.92 -10.86
CA CYS A 216 18.57 14.85 -11.77
C CYS A 216 18.97 16.30 -11.48
N SER A 217 18.66 17.19 -12.42
CA SER A 217 18.86 18.63 -12.23
C SER A 217 17.93 19.19 -11.14
N GLU A 218 18.32 20.29 -10.51
CA GLU A 218 17.51 20.96 -9.47
C GLU A 218 16.16 21.45 -10.01
N THR A 219 16.07 21.73 -11.30
CA THR A 219 14.90 22.33 -11.95
C THR A 219 14.26 21.41 -12.99
N VAL A 220 13.97 20.15 -12.60
CA VAL A 220 13.23 19.24 -13.50
C VAL A 220 11.83 19.79 -13.75
N PRO A 221 11.41 20.02 -15.00
CA PRO A 221 10.09 20.54 -15.31
C PRO A 221 8.96 19.64 -14.82
N VAL A 222 7.83 20.25 -14.46
CA VAL A 222 6.56 19.56 -14.30
C VAL A 222 5.87 19.46 -15.67
N PRO A 223 4.88 18.54 -15.86
CA PRO A 223 4.08 18.52 -17.08
C PRO A 223 3.46 19.89 -17.38
N ALA A 224 3.37 20.24 -18.66
CA ALA A 224 2.76 21.51 -19.06
C ALA A 224 1.29 21.54 -18.65
N ALA A 225 0.84 22.66 -18.08
CA ALA A 225 -0.56 22.85 -17.78
C ALA A 225 -1.36 23.02 -19.09
N MET A 226 -2.57 22.47 -19.09
CA MET A 226 -3.54 22.61 -20.15
C MET A 226 -4.21 23.99 -20.08
N ASP A 227 -5.05 24.33 -21.05
CA ASP A 227 -5.75 25.62 -21.10
C ASP A 227 -6.62 25.84 -19.86
N ASP A 228 -6.68 27.09 -19.37
CA ASP A 228 -7.47 27.46 -18.19
C ASP A 228 -8.97 27.20 -18.45
N THR A 229 -9.54 26.31 -17.66
CA THR A 229 -10.96 25.93 -17.73
C THR A 229 -11.88 26.95 -17.06
N GLY A 230 -11.35 27.90 -16.31
CA GLY A 230 -12.10 28.85 -15.50
C GLY A 230 -12.75 28.22 -14.25
N LYS A 231 -12.61 26.92 -14.04
CA LYS A 231 -13.19 26.17 -12.90
C LYS A 231 -12.35 26.28 -11.65
N LYS A 232 -13.02 26.44 -10.51
CA LYS A 232 -12.38 26.57 -9.20
C LYS A 232 -12.62 25.31 -8.37
N VAL A 233 -11.57 24.69 -7.91
CA VAL A 233 -11.66 23.49 -7.06
C VAL A 233 -11.00 23.77 -5.71
N ALA A 234 -11.74 23.54 -4.62
CA ALA A 234 -11.21 23.63 -3.27
C ALA A 234 -10.55 22.32 -2.87
N ILE A 235 -9.31 22.38 -2.38
CA ILE A 235 -8.62 21.24 -1.79
C ILE A 235 -8.52 21.47 -0.27
N ILE A 236 -9.15 20.60 0.51
CA ILE A 236 -9.22 20.69 1.97
C ILE A 236 -8.23 19.68 2.57
N GLY A 237 -7.10 20.17 2.99
CA GLY A 237 -6.00 19.37 3.51
C GLY A 237 -4.80 19.31 2.59
N GLY A 238 -3.65 19.63 3.12
CA GLY A 238 -2.40 19.76 2.37
C GLY A 238 -1.44 18.60 2.58
N GLY A 239 -1.95 17.40 2.92
CA GLY A 239 -1.20 16.15 2.93
C GLY A 239 -0.91 15.64 1.51
N PRO A 240 -0.25 14.47 1.38
CA PRO A 240 0.12 13.92 0.08
C PRO A 240 -1.08 13.70 -0.85
N GLY A 241 -2.25 13.34 -0.32
CA GLY A 241 -3.47 13.17 -1.11
C GLY A 241 -3.97 14.50 -1.67
N GLY A 242 -4.10 15.53 -0.82
CA GLY A 242 -4.56 16.85 -1.24
C GLY A 242 -3.60 17.53 -2.20
N LEU A 243 -2.28 17.49 -1.91
CA LEU A 243 -1.25 18.03 -2.80
C LEU A 243 -1.21 17.32 -4.16
N SER A 244 -1.44 16.01 -4.19
CA SER A 244 -1.51 15.27 -5.46
C SER A 244 -2.75 15.67 -6.27
N ALA A 245 -3.91 15.77 -5.63
CA ALA A 245 -5.12 16.25 -6.31
C ALA A 245 -4.93 17.67 -6.84
N ALA A 246 -4.36 18.55 -6.02
CA ALA A 246 -4.04 19.93 -6.43
C ALA A 246 -3.11 19.98 -7.65
N TYR A 247 -2.05 19.19 -7.63
CA TYR A 247 -1.10 19.09 -8.74
C TYR A 247 -1.77 18.63 -10.05
N PHE A 248 -2.51 17.55 -10.02
CA PHE A 248 -3.15 17.02 -11.21
C PHE A 248 -4.22 17.97 -11.74
N LEU A 249 -5.05 18.56 -10.88
CA LEU A 249 -6.06 19.54 -11.26
C LEU A 249 -5.43 20.83 -11.84
N ALA A 250 -4.32 21.29 -11.29
CA ALA A 250 -3.61 22.45 -11.84
C ALA A 250 -3.05 22.17 -13.24
N ILE A 251 -2.53 20.97 -13.51
CA ILE A 251 -2.09 20.57 -14.84
C ILE A 251 -3.28 20.45 -15.81
N MET A 252 -4.45 20.01 -15.33
CA MET A 252 -5.70 19.96 -16.10
C MET A 252 -6.35 21.34 -16.30
N GLY A 253 -5.72 22.44 -15.85
CA GLY A 253 -6.19 23.82 -16.04
C GLY A 253 -7.18 24.34 -14.99
N HIS A 254 -7.36 23.63 -13.86
CA HIS A 254 -8.18 24.08 -12.73
C HIS A 254 -7.35 24.82 -11.67
N LYS A 255 -8.01 25.58 -10.76
CA LYS A 255 -7.31 26.38 -9.71
C LYS A 255 -7.56 25.86 -8.29
N PRO A 256 -6.64 25.05 -7.71
CA PRO A 256 -6.74 24.53 -6.35
C PRO A 256 -6.01 25.36 -5.29
N SER A 257 -6.31 25.12 -3.96
CA SER A 257 -5.66 25.82 -2.86
C SER A 257 -5.43 24.98 -1.58
N LYS A 258 -4.19 24.83 -1.10
CA LYS A 258 -3.59 24.56 0.23
C LYS A 258 -2.67 23.36 0.51
N LEU A 259 -1.68 23.56 1.45
CA LEU A 259 -0.49 22.71 1.66
C LEU A 259 -0.23 22.22 3.09
N GLY A 260 0.50 21.10 3.24
CA GLY A 260 1.16 20.61 4.46
C GLY A 260 1.01 19.11 4.76
N GLY A 261 0.67 18.70 5.94
CA GLY A 261 0.30 17.33 6.34
C GLY A 261 1.40 16.44 6.92
N MET A 262 1.09 15.16 7.06
CA MET A 262 1.87 14.16 7.81
C MET A 262 3.28 13.86 7.25
N LEU A 263 3.59 14.22 5.99
CA LEU A 263 4.95 14.12 5.47
C LEU A 263 5.95 14.97 6.26
N ARG A 264 5.50 16.14 6.75
CA ARG A 264 6.31 17.04 7.57
C ARG A 264 6.24 16.67 9.05
N TYR A 265 5.06 16.35 9.55
CA TYR A 265 4.77 16.18 10.97
C TYR A 265 4.78 14.73 11.46
N GLY A 266 4.79 13.76 10.59
CA GLY A 266 4.73 12.35 10.95
C GLY A 266 5.99 11.54 10.65
N ILE A 267 6.86 12.04 9.75
CA ILE A 267 8.05 11.32 9.32
C ILE A 267 9.30 12.03 9.79
N PRO A 268 10.20 11.37 10.55
CA PRO A 268 11.41 11.99 11.05
C PRO A 268 12.37 12.41 9.93
N ASN A 269 13.15 13.49 10.19
CA ASN A 269 14.10 14.05 9.23
C ASN A 269 15.17 13.06 8.75
N TYR A 270 15.59 12.13 9.61
CA TYR A 270 16.59 11.11 9.25
C TYR A 270 16.10 10.08 8.23
N ARG A 271 14.77 9.95 8.03
CA ARG A 271 14.16 9.11 6.97
C ARG A 271 13.75 9.93 5.74
N LEU A 272 13.25 11.14 5.96
CA LEU A 272 12.84 12.06 4.91
C LEU A 272 13.39 13.46 5.23
N PRO A 273 14.56 13.82 4.68
CA PRO A 273 15.12 15.15 4.87
C PRO A 273 14.16 16.24 4.43
N ARG A 274 14.03 17.30 5.24
CA ARG A 274 13.06 18.39 4.98
C ARG A 274 13.30 19.11 3.67
N GLU A 275 14.55 19.25 3.26
CA GLU A 275 14.94 19.83 1.96
C GLU A 275 14.42 19.00 0.80
N ARG A 276 14.48 17.68 0.93
CA ARG A 276 13.98 16.74 -0.09
C ARG A 276 12.45 16.77 -0.20
N LEU A 277 11.75 16.88 0.91
CA LEU A 277 10.30 17.10 0.92
C LEU A 277 9.95 18.44 0.29
N GLN A 278 10.69 19.50 0.63
CA GLN A 278 10.43 20.84 0.10
C GLN A 278 10.61 20.89 -1.42
N TRP A 279 11.60 20.19 -1.97
CA TRP A 279 11.83 20.11 -3.42
C TRP A 279 10.60 19.56 -4.18
N ASP A 280 9.96 18.49 -3.69
CA ASP A 280 8.72 17.99 -4.29
C ASP A 280 7.56 19.00 -4.12
N ILE A 281 7.45 19.65 -2.94
CA ILE A 281 6.42 20.66 -2.69
C ILE A 281 6.60 21.87 -3.63
N ASP A 282 7.82 22.37 -3.81
CA ASP A 282 8.10 23.51 -4.69
C ASP A 282 7.75 23.21 -6.15
N ALA A 283 8.02 21.97 -6.58
CA ALA A 283 7.61 21.53 -7.92
C ALA A 283 6.08 21.50 -8.07
N ILE A 284 5.35 21.05 -7.05
CA ILE A 284 3.88 21.07 -7.03
C ILE A 284 3.38 22.52 -7.06
N LEU A 285 3.97 23.40 -6.27
CA LEU A 285 3.58 24.82 -6.23
C LEU A 285 3.86 25.57 -7.53
N SER A 286 4.89 25.16 -8.27
CA SER A 286 5.22 25.77 -9.56
C SER A 286 4.11 25.61 -10.60
N THR A 287 3.12 24.74 -10.38
CA THR A 287 1.92 24.59 -11.23
C THR A 287 0.88 25.73 -11.03
N GLY A 288 1.15 26.71 -10.16
CA GLY A 288 0.28 27.88 -9.98
C GLY A 288 -0.85 27.69 -8.97
N ILE A 289 -0.68 26.78 -8.01
CA ILE A 289 -1.63 26.51 -6.93
C ILE A 289 -1.67 27.69 -5.95
N ASP A 290 -2.87 28.22 -5.67
CA ASP A 290 -3.09 29.23 -4.64
C ASP A 290 -3.24 28.59 -3.25
N VAL A 291 -2.47 29.04 -2.26
CA VAL A 291 -2.36 28.40 -0.95
C VAL A 291 -2.83 29.33 0.16
N LYS A 292 -3.72 28.81 1.02
CA LYS A 292 -4.13 29.47 2.27
C LYS A 292 -3.81 28.56 3.45
N THR A 293 -2.91 28.96 4.32
CA THR A 293 -2.61 28.31 5.61
C THR A 293 -3.48 28.89 6.72
N ASP A 294 -3.51 28.24 7.88
CA ASP A 294 -4.20 28.69 9.10
C ASP A 294 -5.71 28.97 8.90
N TYR A 295 -6.36 28.16 8.04
CA TYR A 295 -7.79 28.21 7.79
C TYR A 295 -8.45 26.91 8.26
N ASP A 296 -9.17 26.98 9.37
CA ASP A 296 -9.90 25.84 9.90
C ASP A 296 -11.16 25.56 9.07
N VAL A 297 -11.24 24.37 8.49
CA VAL A 297 -12.39 23.93 7.69
C VAL A 297 -13.29 22.97 8.48
N ASN A 298 -12.93 22.57 9.70
CA ASN A 298 -13.77 21.70 10.53
C ASN A 298 -14.94 22.46 11.20
N ASP A 299 -15.48 23.45 10.50
CA ASP A 299 -16.65 24.25 10.90
C ASP A 299 -17.66 24.26 9.75
N GLU A 300 -18.95 23.98 10.07
CA GLU A 300 -20.06 23.91 9.11
C GLU A 300 -20.17 25.20 8.26
N ALA A 301 -19.97 26.36 8.85
CA ALA A 301 -20.04 27.64 8.14
C ALA A 301 -18.95 27.79 7.08
N ASN A 302 -17.73 27.33 7.37
CA ASN A 302 -16.62 27.37 6.43
C ASN A 302 -16.80 26.34 5.31
N ILE A 303 -17.35 25.15 5.61
CA ILE A 303 -17.68 24.14 4.58
C ILE A 303 -18.74 24.69 3.63
N LYS A 304 -19.81 25.30 4.17
CA LYS A 304 -20.85 25.94 3.37
C LYS A 304 -20.30 27.03 2.45
N LYS A 305 -19.41 27.87 2.96
CA LYS A 305 -18.75 28.91 2.16
C LYS A 305 -17.94 28.31 1.00
N ILE A 306 -17.23 27.20 1.25
CA ILE A 306 -16.50 26.48 0.19
C ILE A 306 -17.46 25.96 -0.87
N ALA A 307 -18.59 25.38 -0.46
CA ALA A 307 -19.62 24.88 -1.40
C ALA A 307 -20.24 25.99 -2.25
N GLU A 308 -20.29 27.23 -1.76
CA GLU A 308 -20.82 28.39 -2.49
C GLU A 308 -19.79 29.07 -3.41
N GLU A 309 -18.50 29.01 -3.08
CA GLU A 309 -17.42 29.74 -3.79
C GLU A 309 -16.69 28.89 -4.85
N PHE A 310 -16.79 27.56 -4.80
CA PHE A 310 -16.05 26.63 -5.64
C PHE A 310 -16.98 25.69 -6.42
N ASP A 311 -16.58 25.31 -7.63
CA ASP A 311 -17.32 24.38 -8.49
C ASP A 311 -17.24 22.93 -7.99
N ALA A 312 -16.17 22.55 -7.28
CA ALA A 312 -16.00 21.26 -6.61
C ALA A 312 -15.06 21.38 -5.39
N ALA A 313 -15.14 20.42 -4.47
CA ALA A 313 -14.29 20.36 -3.30
C ALA A 313 -13.76 18.93 -3.05
N TYR A 314 -12.47 18.80 -2.76
CA TYR A 314 -11.83 17.55 -2.37
C TYR A 314 -11.38 17.57 -0.91
N ILE A 315 -11.91 16.63 -0.12
CA ILE A 315 -11.61 16.48 1.31
C ILE A 315 -10.49 15.44 1.48
N SER A 316 -9.33 15.89 1.95
CA SER A 316 -8.13 15.07 2.20
C SER A 316 -7.46 15.45 3.52
N ILE A 317 -8.27 15.57 4.57
CA ILE A 317 -7.83 16.03 5.89
C ILE A 317 -6.93 15.02 6.64
N GLY A 318 -6.80 13.79 6.14
CA GLY A 318 -5.96 12.76 6.74
C GLY A 318 -6.48 12.25 8.09
N ALA A 319 -5.58 11.70 8.92
CA ALA A 319 -5.84 11.23 10.27
C ALA A 319 -4.75 11.81 11.19
N HIS A 320 -5.09 12.75 12.05
CA HIS A 320 -4.15 13.56 12.83
C HIS A 320 -4.25 13.40 14.33
N THR A 321 -5.36 12.90 14.84
CA THR A 321 -5.58 12.70 16.26
C THR A 321 -5.15 11.30 16.70
N HIS A 322 -4.70 11.19 17.94
CA HIS A 322 -4.29 9.91 18.50
C HIS A 322 -5.49 9.07 18.96
N LYS A 323 -5.30 7.76 19.00
CA LYS A 323 -6.22 6.85 19.70
C LYS A 323 -5.76 6.65 21.14
N THR A 324 -6.74 6.59 22.06
CA THR A 324 -6.50 6.28 23.47
C THR A 324 -6.08 4.82 23.65
N ILE A 325 -5.24 4.53 24.65
CA ILE A 325 -4.81 3.16 24.98
C ILE A 325 -5.99 2.38 25.58
N GLY A 326 -6.86 3.07 26.32
CA GLY A 326 -8.04 2.49 26.97
C GLY A 326 -7.69 1.74 28.25
N VAL A 327 -6.63 2.13 28.96
CA VAL A 327 -6.21 1.53 30.23
C VAL A 327 -6.20 2.55 31.36
N GLU A 328 -6.32 2.05 32.58
CA GLU A 328 -6.22 2.90 33.78
C GLU A 328 -4.86 3.61 33.82
N GLY A 329 -4.87 4.91 34.11
CA GLY A 329 -3.68 5.74 34.22
C GLY A 329 -3.18 6.32 32.89
N GLU A 330 -3.87 6.17 31.77
CA GLU A 330 -3.41 6.66 30.46
C GLU A 330 -3.25 8.19 30.38
N TYR A 331 -3.89 8.95 31.27
CA TYR A 331 -3.76 10.43 31.36
C TYR A 331 -2.68 10.89 32.33
N SER A 332 -1.82 9.98 32.80
CA SER A 332 -0.70 10.30 33.70
C SER A 332 0.35 11.18 33.00
N LYS A 333 1.02 12.02 33.75
CA LYS A 333 2.14 12.84 33.24
C LYS A 333 3.27 11.93 32.77
N GLY A 334 3.64 12.06 31.50
CA GLY A 334 4.64 11.22 30.84
C GLY A 334 4.04 10.16 29.91
N VAL A 335 2.70 10.10 29.77
CA VAL A 335 2.05 9.41 28.65
C VAL A 335 1.86 10.40 27.52
N ILE A 336 2.46 10.16 26.37
CA ILE A 336 2.51 11.08 25.24
C ILE A 336 2.11 10.35 23.95
N PRO A 337 1.16 10.85 23.18
CA PRO A 337 0.86 10.31 21.86
C PRO A 337 2.04 10.45 20.90
N ALA A 338 2.31 9.40 20.10
CA ALA A 338 3.39 9.41 19.12
C ALA A 338 3.29 10.57 18.12
N VAL A 339 2.08 10.89 17.68
CA VAL A 339 1.83 11.99 16.73
C VAL A 339 2.23 13.35 17.31
N GLU A 340 2.02 13.58 18.59
CA GLU A 340 2.41 14.84 19.24
C GLU A 340 3.93 15.01 19.31
N ILE A 341 4.65 13.92 19.60
CA ILE A 341 6.12 13.93 19.60
C ILE A 341 6.65 14.22 18.19
N LEU A 342 6.15 13.51 17.19
CA LEU A 342 6.62 13.68 15.82
C LEU A 342 6.25 15.06 15.26
N ARG A 343 5.06 15.59 15.61
CA ARG A 343 4.65 16.97 15.27
C ARG A 343 5.59 17.99 15.90
N GLY A 344 5.84 17.87 17.21
CA GLY A 344 6.77 18.76 17.91
C GLY A 344 8.15 18.78 17.27
N ILE A 345 8.67 17.62 16.87
CA ILE A 345 9.95 17.52 16.14
C ILE A 345 9.85 18.18 14.76
N GLY A 346 8.73 18.04 14.07
CA GLY A 346 8.46 18.72 12.80
C GLY A 346 8.44 20.25 12.93
N ASP A 347 8.11 20.76 14.12
CA ASP A 347 8.11 22.18 14.51
C ASP A 347 9.38 22.61 15.27
N ASP A 348 10.48 21.83 15.19
CA ASP A 348 11.75 22.04 15.89
C ASP A 348 11.64 22.07 17.41
N SER A 349 10.56 21.54 17.98
CA SER A 349 10.34 21.39 19.41
C SER A 349 10.75 19.99 19.89
N MET A 350 12.01 19.85 20.34
CA MET A 350 12.57 18.56 20.75
C MET A 350 12.23 18.25 22.22
N PRO A 351 11.47 17.17 22.52
CA PRO A 351 11.26 16.75 23.90
C PRO A 351 12.56 16.23 24.52
N ASP A 352 12.75 16.44 25.82
CA ASP A 352 13.90 15.93 26.53
C ASP A 352 13.67 14.53 27.09
N PHE A 353 14.39 13.56 26.54
CA PHE A 353 14.39 12.15 26.98
C PHE A 353 15.72 11.72 27.64
N ASN A 354 16.62 12.66 27.91
CA ASN A 354 17.91 12.34 28.52
C ASN A 354 17.76 11.52 29.80
N ASN A 355 18.46 10.40 29.86
CA ASN A 355 18.50 9.45 30.97
C ASN A 355 17.12 8.88 31.38
N LYS A 356 16.09 8.98 30.52
CA LYS A 356 14.76 8.41 30.81
C LYS A 356 14.61 7.02 30.19
N ALA A 357 13.94 6.12 30.90
CA ALA A 357 13.46 4.87 30.33
C ALA A 357 12.13 5.12 29.64
N VAL A 358 12.05 4.80 28.36
CA VAL A 358 10.90 5.04 27.48
C VAL A 358 10.27 3.71 27.06
N VAL A 359 8.97 3.63 27.14
CA VAL A 359 8.19 2.51 26.59
C VAL A 359 7.33 3.02 25.43
N VAL A 360 7.45 2.40 24.26
CA VAL A 360 6.61 2.67 23.09
C VAL A 360 5.60 1.53 22.94
N ILE A 361 4.32 1.85 22.88
CA ILE A 361 3.24 0.88 22.71
C ILE A 361 2.79 0.90 21.25
N GLY A 362 3.05 -0.17 20.50
CA GLY A 362 2.63 -0.31 19.11
C GLY A 362 3.55 -1.17 18.26
N GLY A 363 3.12 -1.51 17.05
CA GLY A 363 3.85 -2.39 16.13
C GLY A 363 3.82 -1.91 14.67
N GLY A 364 3.47 -0.66 14.40
CA GLY A 364 3.51 -0.05 13.08
C GLY A 364 4.75 0.81 12.84
N ASN A 365 4.93 1.33 11.62
CA ASN A 365 6.07 2.19 11.26
C ASN A 365 6.20 3.41 12.20
N VAL A 366 5.08 4.01 12.62
CA VAL A 366 5.07 5.14 13.58
C VAL A 366 5.71 4.73 14.92
N ALA A 367 5.47 3.51 15.40
CA ALA A 367 6.09 3.02 16.63
C ALA A 367 7.61 2.86 16.47
N MET A 368 8.08 2.40 15.32
CA MET A 368 9.52 2.32 15.00
C MET A 368 10.13 3.72 14.94
N ASP A 369 9.48 4.65 14.26
CA ASP A 369 9.94 6.04 14.12
C ASP A 369 10.07 6.74 15.48
N VAL A 370 9.07 6.65 16.36
CA VAL A 370 9.17 7.30 17.69
C VAL A 370 10.15 6.58 18.61
N ALA A 371 10.30 5.26 18.53
CA ALA A 371 11.29 4.52 19.32
C ALA A 371 12.72 4.93 18.94
N ARG A 372 13.03 4.97 17.66
CA ARG A 372 14.32 5.40 17.11
C ARG A 372 14.58 6.88 17.41
N THR A 373 13.53 7.70 17.37
CA THR A 373 13.59 9.12 17.75
C THR A 373 13.86 9.29 19.25
N ALA A 374 13.17 8.55 20.12
CA ALA A 374 13.42 8.59 21.56
C ALA A 374 14.87 8.23 21.90
N LYS A 375 15.45 7.27 21.17
CA LYS A 375 16.87 6.91 21.32
C LYS A 375 17.80 8.08 20.99
N ARG A 376 17.55 8.78 19.86
CA ARG A 376 18.30 9.97 19.44
C ARG A 376 18.19 11.13 20.40
N LEU A 377 17.06 11.23 21.10
CA LEU A 377 16.81 12.25 22.13
C LEU A 377 17.37 11.89 23.51
N GLY A 378 18.27 10.88 23.59
CA GLY A 378 19.04 10.56 24.78
C GLY A 378 18.36 9.62 25.77
N ALA A 379 17.30 8.90 25.37
CA ALA A 379 16.70 7.88 26.23
C ALA A 379 17.72 6.81 26.62
N SER A 380 17.82 6.53 27.92
CA SER A 380 18.74 5.50 28.45
C SER A 380 18.33 4.09 28.03
N GLU A 381 17.04 3.83 27.97
CA GLU A 381 16.46 2.58 27.52
C GLU A 381 15.18 2.88 26.72
N VAL A 382 14.98 2.17 25.60
CA VAL A 382 13.75 2.22 24.81
C VAL A 382 13.22 0.80 24.59
N LYS A 383 12.01 0.54 25.09
CA LYS A 383 11.30 -0.73 24.89
C LYS A 383 10.09 -0.52 24.01
N ILE A 384 9.96 -1.36 22.97
CA ILE A 384 8.81 -1.42 22.08
C ILE A 384 7.92 -2.58 22.54
N VAL A 385 6.76 -2.26 23.11
CA VAL A 385 5.81 -3.25 23.63
C VAL A 385 4.75 -3.52 22.58
N TYR A 386 4.64 -4.81 22.20
CA TYR A 386 3.69 -5.25 21.20
C TYR A 386 2.87 -6.46 21.66
N ARG A 387 1.55 -6.41 21.46
CA ARG A 387 0.62 -7.45 21.95
C ARG A 387 0.67 -8.77 21.18
N ARG A 388 1.29 -8.80 20.01
CA ARG A 388 1.45 -9.98 19.15
C ARG A 388 2.94 -10.28 18.95
N ARG A 389 3.28 -11.20 18.07
CA ARG A 389 4.65 -11.55 17.71
C ARG A 389 5.25 -10.53 16.75
N LYS A 390 6.57 -10.48 16.66
CA LYS A 390 7.32 -9.66 15.69
C LYS A 390 6.79 -9.84 14.25
N GLN A 391 6.55 -11.06 13.85
CA GLN A 391 6.05 -11.39 12.50
C GLN A 391 4.62 -10.87 12.21
N ASP A 392 3.85 -10.52 13.25
CA ASP A 392 2.49 -9.97 13.13
C ASP A 392 2.50 -8.43 13.16
N MET A 393 3.68 -7.82 13.22
CA MET A 393 3.82 -6.35 13.18
C MET A 393 3.53 -5.82 11.77
N THR A 394 2.90 -4.66 11.73
CA THR A 394 2.59 -3.97 10.45
C THR A 394 3.72 -3.06 9.98
N ALA A 395 4.73 -2.85 10.81
CA ALA A 395 5.94 -2.14 10.41
C ALA A 395 6.75 -2.97 9.40
N LEU A 396 7.47 -2.30 8.51
CA LEU A 396 8.39 -2.97 7.59
C LEU A 396 9.48 -3.71 8.37
N PRO A 397 9.87 -4.93 7.95
CA PRO A 397 10.93 -5.69 8.60
C PRO A 397 12.22 -4.89 8.80
N GLU A 398 12.62 -4.10 7.80
CA GLU A 398 13.81 -3.25 7.82
C GLU A 398 13.73 -2.17 8.90
N GLU A 399 12.53 -1.62 9.16
CA GLU A 399 12.33 -0.62 10.20
C GLU A 399 12.38 -1.23 11.60
N ILE A 400 11.85 -2.44 11.75
CA ILE A 400 11.93 -3.19 13.02
C ILE A 400 13.39 -3.55 13.32
N ASP A 401 14.10 -4.10 12.34
CA ASP A 401 15.50 -4.48 12.47
C ASP A 401 16.39 -3.25 12.66
N GLY A 402 16.06 -2.14 12.00
CA GLY A 402 16.69 -0.85 12.19
C GLY A 402 16.57 -0.31 13.63
N ALA A 403 15.38 -0.39 14.21
CA ALA A 403 15.15 0.03 15.59
C ALA A 403 15.94 -0.84 16.59
N VAL A 404 15.95 -2.16 16.39
CA VAL A 404 16.72 -3.10 17.24
C VAL A 404 18.22 -2.84 17.10
N ALA A 405 18.73 -2.64 15.88
CA ALA A 405 20.14 -2.35 15.62
C ALA A 405 20.60 -1.02 16.28
N GLU A 406 19.71 -0.03 16.38
CA GLU A 406 19.95 1.24 17.06
C GLU A 406 19.79 1.17 18.60
N GLY A 407 19.53 -0.04 19.15
CA GLY A 407 19.51 -0.31 20.58
C GLY A 407 18.14 -0.20 21.24
N CYS A 408 17.04 -0.28 20.48
CA CYS A 408 15.71 -0.48 21.03
C CYS A 408 15.46 -1.97 21.33
N THR A 409 14.72 -2.25 22.41
CA THR A 409 14.38 -3.61 22.81
C THR A 409 12.94 -3.92 22.43
N LEU A 410 12.71 -4.97 21.65
CA LEU A 410 11.35 -5.44 21.31
C LEU A 410 10.83 -6.37 22.41
N VAL A 411 9.63 -6.08 22.93
CA VAL A 411 8.92 -6.86 23.95
C VAL A 411 7.62 -7.37 23.36
N GLU A 412 7.66 -8.61 22.91
CA GLU A 412 6.56 -9.26 22.19
C GLU A 412 5.54 -9.91 23.15
N LEU A 413 4.33 -10.16 22.63
CA LEU A 413 3.26 -10.85 23.34
C LEU A 413 2.89 -10.21 24.69
N LYS A 414 2.90 -8.88 24.74
CA LYS A 414 2.55 -8.11 25.93
C LYS A 414 1.51 -7.04 25.57
N ALA A 415 0.31 -7.16 26.13
CA ALA A 415 -0.75 -6.16 26.01
C ALA A 415 -0.71 -5.20 27.20
N PRO A 416 -0.86 -3.88 26.98
CA PRO A 416 -1.01 -2.92 28.09
C PRO A 416 -2.21 -3.30 28.98
N ALA A 417 -2.02 -3.27 30.30
CA ALA A 417 -3.05 -3.56 31.29
C ALA A 417 -3.42 -2.32 32.12
N LYS A 418 -2.41 -1.64 32.67
CA LYS A 418 -2.59 -0.37 33.41
C LYS A 418 -1.27 0.40 33.46
N ILE A 419 -1.34 1.68 33.74
CA ILE A 419 -0.20 2.57 33.93
C ILE A 419 -0.12 2.96 35.40
N GLU A 420 1.03 2.69 36.01
CA GLU A 420 1.33 3.06 37.38
C GLU A 420 1.94 4.46 37.42
N SER A 421 1.36 5.34 38.23
CA SER A 421 1.88 6.69 38.49
C SER A 421 2.22 6.88 39.97
N ASN A 422 3.09 7.88 40.24
CA ASN A 422 3.40 8.28 41.59
C ASN A 422 2.36 9.27 42.14
N SER A 423 2.58 9.75 43.39
CA SER A 423 1.70 10.73 44.07
C SER A 423 1.59 12.07 43.34
N THR A 424 2.52 12.42 42.45
CA THR A 424 2.48 13.63 41.61
C THR A 424 1.81 13.41 40.26
N GLY A 425 1.29 12.19 39.99
CA GLY A 425 0.66 11.79 38.74
C GLY A 425 1.63 11.46 37.61
N SER A 426 2.94 11.33 37.89
CA SER A 426 3.93 11.00 36.86
C SER A 426 4.13 9.50 36.73
N VAL A 427 4.31 9.04 35.49
CA VAL A 427 4.51 7.61 35.12
C VAL A 427 5.70 6.98 35.90
N ARG A 428 5.51 5.76 36.38
CA ARG A 428 6.51 4.92 37.04
C ARG A 428 6.70 3.58 36.37
N ALA A 429 5.64 3.00 35.82
CA ALA A 429 5.71 1.75 35.11
C ALA A 429 4.49 1.54 34.21
N LEU A 430 4.68 0.73 33.18
CA LEU A 430 3.61 0.07 32.45
C LEU A 430 3.43 -1.37 32.98
N TRP A 431 2.22 -1.71 33.37
CA TRP A 431 1.84 -3.11 33.62
C TRP A 431 1.30 -3.73 32.35
N VAL A 432 1.76 -4.91 32.03
CA VAL A 432 1.41 -5.62 30.81
C VAL A 432 0.87 -7.01 31.12
N GLN A 433 -0.15 -7.42 30.38
CA GLN A 433 -0.68 -8.77 30.41
C GLN A 433 0.02 -9.60 29.33
N PRO A 434 0.79 -10.65 29.71
CA PRO A 434 1.34 -11.59 28.73
C PRO A 434 0.23 -12.27 27.92
N GLN A 435 0.45 -12.39 26.62
CA GLN A 435 -0.50 -12.96 25.65
C GLN A 435 -0.19 -14.45 25.38
N ILE A 436 0.30 -15.15 26.39
CA ILE A 436 0.56 -16.59 26.38
C ILE A 436 -0.31 -17.25 27.45
N ALA A 437 -0.76 -18.48 27.20
CA ALA A 437 -1.50 -19.25 28.18
C ALA A 437 -0.59 -19.61 29.37
N GLY A 438 -1.07 -19.34 30.58
CA GLY A 438 -0.44 -19.80 31.79
C GLY A 438 -0.73 -21.29 32.08
N GLU A 439 -0.25 -21.78 33.22
CA GLU A 439 -0.53 -23.16 33.69
C GLU A 439 -2.04 -23.38 33.81
N ALA A 440 -2.47 -24.61 33.51
CA ALA A 440 -3.86 -24.99 33.63
C ALA A 440 -4.30 -25.03 35.12
N ASP A 441 -5.53 -24.58 35.37
CA ASP A 441 -6.15 -24.77 36.70
C ASP A 441 -6.54 -26.24 36.95
N ARG A 442 -7.08 -26.51 38.12
CA ARG A 442 -7.52 -27.89 38.51
C ARG A 442 -8.62 -28.45 37.58
N SER A 443 -9.27 -27.60 36.79
CA SER A 443 -10.28 -28.02 35.80
C SER A 443 -9.69 -28.18 34.39
N GLY A 444 -8.39 -27.99 34.21
CA GLY A 444 -7.70 -28.06 32.93
C GLY A 444 -7.85 -26.79 32.06
N ARG A 445 -8.35 -25.66 32.60
CA ARG A 445 -8.46 -24.39 31.88
C ARG A 445 -7.17 -23.59 32.04
N PRO A 446 -6.61 -23.06 30.96
CA PRO A 446 -5.46 -22.14 31.04
C PRO A 446 -5.79 -20.95 31.94
N ARG A 447 -4.91 -20.64 32.88
CA ARG A 447 -5.00 -19.42 33.69
C ARG A 447 -4.33 -18.26 32.93
N PRO A 448 -4.78 -17.02 33.13
CA PRO A 448 -4.01 -15.87 32.71
C PRO A 448 -2.62 -15.91 33.37
N THR A 449 -1.58 -15.63 32.58
CA THR A 449 -0.24 -15.41 33.14
C THR A 449 -0.29 -14.15 34.02
N PRO A 450 0.43 -14.07 35.14
CA PRO A 450 0.46 -12.86 35.95
C PRO A 450 0.91 -11.63 35.14
N GLU A 451 0.34 -10.47 35.47
CA GLU A 451 0.78 -9.20 34.92
C GLU A 451 2.25 -8.95 35.25
N GLU A 452 2.97 -8.38 34.31
CA GLU A 452 4.39 -8.02 34.47
C GLU A 452 4.54 -6.51 34.53
N ARG A 453 5.45 -6.04 35.35
CA ARG A 453 5.75 -4.63 35.55
C ARG A 453 6.97 -4.22 34.74
N ILE A 454 6.82 -3.25 33.85
CA ILE A 454 7.91 -2.65 33.06
C ILE A 454 8.17 -1.23 33.61
N PRO A 455 9.23 -0.99 34.37
CA PRO A 455 9.57 0.32 34.89
C PRO A 455 9.87 1.30 33.72
N CYS A 456 9.32 2.51 33.80
CA CYS A 456 9.58 3.55 32.80
C CYS A 456 9.23 4.95 33.35
N HIS A 457 9.74 5.97 32.70
CA HIS A 457 9.47 7.37 33.00
C HIS A 457 8.51 8.00 32.00
N ILE A 458 8.50 7.47 30.77
CA ILE A 458 7.69 7.95 29.67
C ILE A 458 7.06 6.75 28.93
N ILE A 459 5.81 6.90 28.58
CA ILE A 459 5.08 5.97 27.70
C ILE A 459 4.66 6.72 26.46
N ILE A 460 5.01 6.19 25.27
CA ILE A 460 4.60 6.74 23.99
C ILE A 460 3.54 5.83 23.38
N SER A 461 2.34 6.36 23.15
CA SER A 461 1.24 5.63 22.52
C SER A 461 1.31 5.74 20.98
N ALA A 462 1.60 4.62 20.30
CA ALA A 462 1.68 4.50 18.85
C ALA A 462 0.71 3.44 18.30
N ILE A 463 -0.55 3.45 18.77
CA ILE A 463 -1.58 2.43 18.48
C ILE A 463 -2.57 2.84 17.39
N GLY A 464 -2.26 3.88 16.66
CA GLY A 464 -3.04 4.37 15.53
C GLY A 464 -3.56 5.79 15.70
N GLN A 465 -4.20 6.27 14.66
CA GLN A 465 -4.69 7.63 14.52
C GLN A 465 -6.20 7.63 14.27
N SER A 466 -6.85 8.76 14.52
CA SER A 466 -8.27 9.02 14.23
C SER A 466 -8.42 10.29 13.40
N ILE A 467 -9.61 10.47 12.86
CA ILE A 467 -9.95 11.54 11.93
C ILE A 467 -10.86 12.54 12.63
N GLU A 468 -10.62 13.83 12.43
CA GLU A 468 -11.48 14.91 12.91
C GLU A 468 -12.52 15.27 11.84
N SER A 469 -13.63 14.54 11.82
CA SER A 469 -14.68 14.65 10.80
C SER A 469 -15.98 15.30 11.28
N GLN A 470 -16.05 15.76 12.53
CA GLN A 470 -17.29 16.20 13.18
C GLN A 470 -17.95 17.41 12.48
N GLY A 471 -17.15 18.35 11.96
CA GLY A 471 -17.65 19.51 11.21
C GLY A 471 -18.28 19.10 9.89
N PHE A 472 -17.66 18.15 9.21
CA PHE A 472 -18.15 17.60 7.96
C PHE A 472 -19.45 16.80 8.16
N GLU A 473 -19.54 15.99 9.21
CA GLU A 473 -20.75 15.27 9.57
C GLU A 473 -21.94 16.20 9.84
N LYS A 474 -21.72 17.31 10.57
CA LYS A 474 -22.73 18.34 10.81
C LYS A 474 -23.22 19.00 9.54
N TYR A 475 -22.36 19.22 8.58
CA TYR A 475 -22.71 19.77 7.26
C TYR A 475 -23.54 18.77 6.41
N GLY A 476 -23.53 17.49 6.75
CA GLY A 476 -24.29 16.44 6.05
C GLY A 476 -23.41 15.49 5.22
N ILE A 477 -22.08 15.58 5.32
CA ILE A 477 -21.17 14.61 4.71
C ILE A 477 -21.24 13.30 5.51
N PRO A 478 -21.48 12.15 4.86
CA PRO A 478 -21.65 10.88 5.55
C PRO A 478 -20.34 10.45 6.21
N VAL A 479 -20.44 10.12 7.51
CA VAL A 479 -19.31 9.66 8.33
C VAL A 479 -19.68 8.35 9.02
N VAL A 480 -18.80 7.36 8.97
CA VAL A 480 -18.95 6.07 9.65
C VAL A 480 -17.71 5.80 10.49
N ARG A 481 -17.89 5.68 11.80
CA ARG A 481 -16.80 5.45 12.77
C ARG A 481 -15.66 6.48 12.67
N GLY A 482 -16.00 7.73 12.36
CA GLY A 482 -15.05 8.82 12.17
C GLY A 482 -14.44 8.95 10.77
N SER A 483 -14.60 7.96 9.90
CA SER A 483 -14.15 8.04 8.51
C SER A 483 -15.23 8.61 7.60
N ILE A 484 -14.83 9.46 6.65
CA ILE A 484 -15.72 9.98 5.60
C ILE A 484 -16.04 8.84 4.64
N VAL A 485 -17.30 8.73 4.24
CA VAL A 485 -17.76 7.72 3.28
C VAL A 485 -17.71 8.31 1.88
N ALA A 486 -16.89 7.71 1.04
CA ALA A 486 -16.79 8.07 -0.38
C ALA A 486 -16.84 6.80 -1.25
N GLU A 487 -17.27 6.95 -2.48
CA GLU A 487 -17.30 5.90 -3.50
C GLU A 487 -15.89 5.61 -4.06
N SER A 488 -15.76 4.59 -4.89
CA SER A 488 -14.50 4.29 -5.58
C SER A 488 -14.04 5.43 -6.51
N SER A 489 -14.96 6.23 -7.01
CA SER A 489 -14.75 7.48 -7.76
C SER A 489 -14.30 8.66 -6.89
N SER A 490 -14.12 8.48 -5.59
CA SER A 490 -13.92 9.52 -4.58
C SER A 490 -15.12 10.43 -4.33
N ALA A 491 -16.23 10.31 -5.07
CA ALA A 491 -17.42 11.12 -4.86
C ALA A 491 -18.04 10.84 -3.48
N VAL A 492 -18.49 11.89 -2.79
CA VAL A 492 -19.20 11.77 -1.52
C VAL A 492 -20.67 11.54 -1.81
N SER A 493 -21.21 10.39 -1.35
CA SER A 493 -22.60 10.02 -1.61
C SER A 493 -23.58 11.07 -1.05
N ASN A 494 -24.56 11.45 -1.85
CA ASN A 494 -25.62 12.42 -1.53
C ASN A 494 -25.16 13.88 -1.30
N VAL A 495 -23.93 14.24 -1.58
CA VAL A 495 -23.45 15.62 -1.49
C VAL A 495 -22.72 15.96 -2.80
N GLU A 496 -23.45 16.56 -3.74
CA GLU A 496 -22.95 16.89 -5.06
C GLU A 496 -21.77 17.86 -4.99
N GLY A 497 -20.77 17.68 -5.87
CA GLY A 497 -19.57 18.52 -5.93
C GLY A 497 -18.53 18.25 -4.83
N PHE A 498 -18.80 17.37 -3.87
CA PHE A 498 -17.81 16.95 -2.86
C PHE A 498 -17.20 15.60 -3.17
N PHE A 499 -15.88 15.55 -3.02
CA PHE A 499 -15.05 14.36 -3.17
C PHE A 499 -14.22 14.15 -1.92
N ALA A 500 -13.84 12.93 -1.61
CA ALA A 500 -12.99 12.64 -0.46
C ALA A 500 -12.03 11.48 -0.75
N GLY A 501 -10.85 11.50 -0.12
CA GLY A 501 -9.87 10.42 -0.29
C GLY A 501 -8.65 10.51 0.63
N GLY A 502 -7.81 9.49 0.57
CA GLY A 502 -6.69 9.32 1.49
C GLY A 502 -7.14 8.85 2.87
N ASP A 503 -6.33 9.11 3.90
CA ASP A 503 -6.52 8.54 5.23
C ASP A 503 -7.84 8.95 5.91
N CYS A 504 -8.49 10.03 5.49
CA CYS A 504 -9.80 10.41 6.03
C CYS A 504 -10.94 9.49 5.55
N VAL A 505 -10.72 8.71 4.50
CA VAL A 505 -11.66 7.70 3.98
C VAL A 505 -11.22 6.29 4.38
N THR A 506 -9.97 5.93 4.11
CA THR A 506 -9.46 4.56 4.29
C THR A 506 -8.94 4.26 5.69
N GLY A 507 -8.77 5.28 6.54
CA GLY A 507 -7.92 5.21 7.73
C GLY A 507 -6.44 5.37 7.38
N PRO A 508 -5.56 5.47 8.39
CA PRO A 508 -4.12 5.64 8.18
C PRO A 508 -3.52 4.57 7.27
N SER A 509 -2.85 5.00 6.20
CA SER A 509 -2.31 4.14 5.15
C SER A 509 -0.93 4.65 4.69
N THR A 510 -0.48 4.19 3.53
CA THR A 510 0.82 4.57 2.97
C THR A 510 0.73 5.87 2.17
N VAL A 511 1.86 6.57 2.05
CA VAL A 511 1.95 7.81 1.25
C VAL A 511 1.54 7.58 -0.20
N ILE A 512 1.97 6.46 -0.79
CA ILE A 512 1.64 6.16 -2.20
C ILE A 512 0.13 5.90 -2.41
N ASN A 513 -0.58 5.38 -1.41
CA ASN A 513 -2.03 5.23 -1.45
C ASN A 513 -2.73 6.59 -1.37
N ALA A 514 -2.23 7.52 -0.56
CA ALA A 514 -2.76 8.88 -0.49
C ALA A 514 -2.55 9.64 -1.81
N ILE A 515 -1.38 9.49 -2.45
CA ILE A 515 -1.08 10.03 -3.78
C ILE A 515 -2.06 9.49 -4.82
N ALA A 516 -2.27 8.19 -4.83
CA ALA A 516 -3.22 7.52 -5.73
C ALA A 516 -4.65 8.03 -5.54
N ALA A 517 -5.09 8.19 -4.28
CA ALA A 517 -6.40 8.74 -3.97
C ALA A 517 -6.57 10.18 -4.51
N GLY A 518 -5.53 11.01 -4.39
CA GLY A 518 -5.52 12.36 -4.97
C GLY A 518 -5.60 12.35 -6.50
N LYS A 519 -4.88 11.42 -7.16
CA LYS A 519 -4.93 11.25 -8.63
C LYS A 519 -6.33 10.82 -9.11
N VAL A 520 -6.93 9.84 -8.43
CA VAL A 520 -8.29 9.36 -8.74
C VAL A 520 -9.31 10.47 -8.54
N ALA A 521 -9.22 11.20 -7.43
CA ALA A 521 -10.12 12.32 -7.17
C ALA A 521 -9.99 13.41 -8.23
N ALA A 522 -8.78 13.77 -8.65
CA ALA A 522 -8.56 14.77 -9.69
C ALA A 522 -9.23 14.38 -11.02
N ALA A 523 -9.07 13.13 -11.47
CA ALA A 523 -9.70 12.64 -12.69
C ALA A 523 -11.24 12.67 -12.60
N ASN A 524 -11.81 12.26 -11.48
CA ASN A 524 -13.27 12.25 -11.31
C ASN A 524 -13.85 13.67 -11.10
N ILE A 525 -13.08 14.59 -10.53
CA ILE A 525 -13.47 16.01 -10.45
C ILE A 525 -13.45 16.63 -11.85
N ASP A 526 -12.44 16.34 -12.67
CA ASP A 526 -12.35 16.78 -14.05
C ASP A 526 -13.57 16.33 -14.86
N GLU A 527 -13.95 15.05 -14.75
CA GLU A 527 -15.18 14.53 -15.38
C GLU A 527 -16.46 15.19 -14.83
N HIS A 528 -16.56 15.39 -13.52
CA HIS A 528 -17.70 16.08 -12.90
C HIS A 528 -17.86 17.52 -13.40
N LEU A 529 -16.76 18.20 -13.67
CA LEU A 529 -16.75 19.56 -14.23
C LEU A 529 -17.01 19.60 -15.75
N GLY A 530 -17.18 18.44 -16.38
CA GLY A 530 -17.53 18.29 -17.78
C GLY A 530 -16.32 18.21 -18.74
N TYR A 531 -15.16 17.84 -18.21
CA TYR A 531 -13.93 17.66 -18.99
C TYR A 531 -13.48 16.20 -18.95
N HIS A 532 -12.51 15.87 -19.79
CA HIS A 532 -11.84 14.55 -19.80
C HIS A 532 -10.39 14.74 -20.24
N HIS A 533 -9.56 15.26 -19.34
CA HIS A 533 -8.17 15.54 -19.66
C HIS A 533 -7.27 14.31 -19.39
N GLU A 534 -6.41 14.00 -20.35
CA GLU A 534 -5.37 12.97 -20.18
C GLU A 534 -4.00 13.64 -20.03
N ILE A 535 -3.31 13.39 -18.92
CA ILE A 535 -1.96 13.86 -18.71
C ILE A 535 -0.98 12.92 -19.40
N SER A 536 -0.27 13.45 -20.39
CA SER A 536 0.76 12.74 -21.15
C SER A 536 2.10 13.46 -21.07
N GLU A 537 3.18 12.73 -21.28
CA GLU A 537 4.53 13.26 -21.44
C GLU A 537 5.15 12.71 -22.72
N ASP A 538 5.70 13.59 -23.54
CA ASP A 538 6.40 13.20 -24.76
C ASP A 538 7.86 12.85 -24.41
N ILE A 539 8.04 11.64 -23.86
CA ILE A 539 9.35 11.10 -23.48
C ILE A 539 9.58 9.81 -24.23
N GLU A 540 10.56 9.80 -25.11
CA GLU A 540 10.99 8.59 -25.80
C GLU A 540 11.68 7.65 -24.82
N ILE A 541 11.04 6.51 -24.53
CA ILE A 541 11.59 5.47 -23.67
C ILE A 541 12.54 4.58 -24.48
N PRO A 542 13.79 4.39 -24.03
CA PRO A 542 14.78 3.57 -24.74
C PRO A 542 14.32 2.14 -24.96
N TYR A 543 14.54 1.61 -26.15
CA TYR A 543 14.27 0.20 -26.47
C TYR A 543 15.11 -0.73 -25.59
N PRO A 544 14.54 -1.85 -25.11
CA PRO A 544 15.29 -2.80 -24.31
C PRO A 544 16.35 -3.50 -25.17
N LYS A 545 17.56 -3.57 -24.65
CA LYS A 545 18.54 -4.54 -25.13
C LYS A 545 18.18 -5.89 -24.52
N LEU A 546 17.53 -6.75 -25.31
CA LEU A 546 17.15 -8.11 -24.90
C LEU A 546 18.40 -9.00 -24.91
N MET A 547 19.32 -8.73 -24.01
CA MET A 547 20.50 -9.54 -23.80
C MET A 547 20.25 -10.56 -22.69
N ASP A 548 21.08 -11.60 -22.67
CA ASP A 548 21.09 -12.64 -21.66
C ASP A 548 21.10 -12.03 -20.23
N LYS A 549 19.99 -12.19 -19.52
CA LYS A 549 19.76 -11.64 -18.18
C LYS A 549 20.25 -12.60 -17.10
N LYS A 550 21.56 -12.81 -17.03
CA LYS A 550 22.17 -13.70 -16.02
C LYS A 550 21.89 -13.24 -14.59
N PRO A 551 21.86 -14.18 -13.63
CA PRO A 551 21.86 -13.82 -12.21
C PRO A 551 23.09 -12.96 -11.88
N CYS A 552 22.89 -11.83 -11.21
CA CYS A 552 23.99 -10.93 -10.81
C CYS A 552 23.82 -10.35 -9.41
N GLY A 553 22.79 -10.78 -8.67
CA GLY A 553 22.48 -10.25 -7.36
C GLY A 553 21.80 -8.86 -7.40
N ARG A 554 21.24 -8.46 -6.28
CA ARG A 554 20.54 -7.18 -6.07
C ARG A 554 21.51 -6.19 -5.41
N ALA A 555 21.56 -4.97 -5.90
CA ALA A 555 22.22 -3.87 -5.21
C ALA A 555 21.29 -3.34 -4.11
N GLU A 556 21.74 -3.37 -2.87
CA GLU A 556 20.98 -2.87 -1.71
C GLU A 556 21.44 -1.46 -1.34
N LEU A 557 20.48 -0.65 -0.86
CA LEU A 557 20.80 0.66 -0.30
C LEU A 557 21.53 0.47 1.02
N LYS A 558 22.69 1.11 1.15
CA LYS A 558 23.56 0.98 2.32
C LYS A 558 23.06 1.90 3.43
N LEU A 559 22.99 1.38 4.64
CA LEU A 559 22.66 2.17 5.82
C LEU A 559 23.93 2.66 6.51
N ARG A 560 23.88 3.86 7.07
CA ARG A 560 24.92 4.35 8.00
C ARG A 560 25.05 3.39 9.19
N TYR A 561 26.21 3.37 9.79
CA TYR A 561 26.50 2.49 10.93
C TYR A 561 25.48 2.72 12.06
N ALA A 562 24.87 1.65 12.57
CA ALA A 562 23.77 1.75 13.53
C ALA A 562 24.12 2.57 14.80
N LYS A 563 25.36 2.43 15.31
CA LYS A 563 25.86 3.19 16.45
C LYS A 563 26.01 4.70 16.18
N GLU A 564 26.27 5.08 14.94
CA GLU A 564 26.40 6.49 14.55
C GLU A 564 25.04 7.10 14.28
N ARG A 565 24.26 6.44 13.40
CA ARG A 565 22.93 6.93 13.00
C ARG A 565 21.91 6.98 14.15
N GLY A 566 22.11 6.20 15.22
CA GLY A 566 21.25 6.23 16.42
C GLY A 566 21.47 7.45 17.33
N ASN A 567 22.45 8.30 17.04
CA ASN A 567 22.83 9.45 17.87
C ASN A 567 22.55 10.81 17.23
N ASP A 568 22.14 10.84 15.98
CA ASP A 568 21.85 12.08 15.25
C ASP A 568 20.59 11.96 14.37
N PHE A 569 20.16 13.10 13.80
CA PHE A 569 19.01 13.18 12.90
C PHE A 569 19.43 13.29 11.42
N MET A 570 20.69 13.02 11.10
CA MET A 570 21.15 12.97 9.72
C MET A 570 20.54 11.77 8.99
N GLU A 571 20.45 11.87 7.68
CA GLU A 571 19.94 10.81 6.82
C GLU A 571 20.64 9.47 7.10
N ILE A 572 19.84 8.41 7.21
CA ILE A 572 20.32 7.08 7.62
C ILE A 572 20.71 6.18 6.45
N GLU A 573 20.30 6.51 5.24
CA GLU A 573 20.42 5.66 4.06
C GLU A 573 21.31 6.34 3.01
N TYR A 574 22.30 5.64 2.51
CA TYR A 574 23.11 6.09 1.38
C TYR A 574 22.42 5.71 0.07
N GLY A 575 22.57 6.55 -0.96
CA GLY A 575 22.21 6.22 -2.33
C GLY A 575 23.07 5.08 -2.92
N MET A 576 22.72 4.61 -4.10
CA MET A 576 23.54 3.69 -4.90
C MET A 576 24.72 4.43 -5.53
N SER A 577 25.84 3.73 -5.74
CA SER A 577 26.88 4.20 -6.66
C SER A 577 26.36 4.17 -8.10
N HIS A 578 27.07 4.83 -9.01
CA HIS A 578 26.73 4.80 -10.44
C HIS A 578 26.70 3.36 -10.98
N GLU A 579 27.71 2.55 -10.65
CA GLU A 579 27.82 1.16 -11.08
C GLU A 579 26.70 0.30 -10.50
N GLU A 580 26.38 0.48 -9.22
CA GLU A 580 25.28 -0.22 -8.54
C GLU A 580 23.92 0.13 -9.19
N ALA A 581 23.68 1.39 -9.51
CA ALA A 581 22.45 1.84 -10.14
C ALA A 581 22.30 1.30 -11.57
N LEU A 582 23.36 1.33 -12.38
CA LEU A 582 23.36 0.75 -13.72
C LEU A 582 23.22 -0.77 -13.69
N GLN A 583 23.91 -1.46 -12.77
CA GLN A 583 23.73 -2.90 -12.57
C GLN A 583 22.27 -3.20 -12.25
N GLU A 584 21.68 -2.49 -11.28
CA GLU A 584 20.31 -2.73 -10.83
C GLU A 584 19.28 -2.43 -11.92
N ALA A 585 19.44 -1.31 -12.65
CA ALA A 585 18.58 -0.98 -13.79
C ALA A 585 18.70 -2.02 -14.92
N SER A 586 19.90 -2.58 -15.15
CA SER A 586 20.12 -3.62 -16.15
C SER A 586 19.42 -4.95 -15.83
N ARG A 587 19.10 -5.22 -14.56
CA ARG A 587 18.40 -6.41 -14.12
C ARG A 587 16.91 -6.41 -14.53
N CYS A 588 16.35 -5.23 -14.80
CA CYS A 588 14.96 -5.12 -15.26
C CYS A 588 14.74 -5.91 -16.56
N LEU A 589 13.72 -6.78 -16.55
CA LEU A 589 13.39 -7.63 -17.70
C LEU A 589 12.62 -6.89 -18.79
N ARG A 590 12.23 -5.62 -18.58
CA ARG A 590 11.41 -4.85 -19.50
C ARG A 590 10.17 -5.63 -19.95
N CYS A 591 9.40 -6.07 -18.95
CA CYS A 591 8.17 -6.84 -19.15
C CYS A 591 7.11 -6.10 -19.98
N ASP A 592 7.16 -4.77 -19.99
CA ASP A 592 6.38 -3.89 -20.86
C ASP A 592 6.62 -4.19 -22.36
N PHE A 593 7.81 -4.66 -22.70
CA PHE A 593 8.24 -4.89 -24.08
C PHE A 593 8.27 -6.37 -24.46
N THR A 594 8.73 -7.24 -23.55
CA THR A 594 9.00 -8.66 -23.83
C THR A 594 7.77 -9.57 -23.80
N GLY A 595 6.60 -9.00 -23.71
CA GLY A 595 5.38 -9.79 -23.75
C GLY A 595 4.81 -10.06 -22.39
N PHE A 596 4.15 -9.10 -21.95
CA PHE A 596 3.20 -9.13 -20.88
C PHE A 596 2.12 -10.21 -21.07
N GLY A 597 1.93 -10.71 -22.30
CA GLY A 597 1.14 -11.89 -22.61
C GLY A 597 1.40 -13.09 -21.70
N ALA A 598 2.61 -13.19 -21.16
CA ALA A 598 2.93 -14.17 -20.12
C ALA A 598 2.19 -13.93 -18.80
N PHE A 599 1.59 -12.76 -18.58
CA PHE A 599 0.77 -12.44 -17.40
C PHE A 599 -0.72 -12.54 -17.64
N ARG A 600 -1.16 -12.69 -18.85
CA ARG A 600 -2.55 -12.93 -19.17
C ARG A 600 -2.91 -14.32 -18.70
N GLY A 601 -3.11 -14.48 -17.40
CA GLY A 601 -3.67 -15.68 -16.84
C GLY A 601 -3.10 -17.00 -17.31
N GLY A 602 -1.84 -17.05 -17.76
CA GLY A 602 -1.28 -18.27 -18.29
C GLY A 602 -1.72 -18.64 -19.72
N ARG A 603 -2.30 -17.72 -20.47
CA ARG A 603 -2.67 -17.93 -21.88
C ARG A 603 -1.51 -18.18 -22.82
N THR A 604 -0.31 -17.91 -22.41
CA THR A 604 0.83 -18.22 -23.25
C THR A 604 1.23 -19.65 -23.04
N HIS A 605 1.14 -20.45 -24.08
CA HIS A 605 1.64 -21.83 -24.14
C HIS A 605 3.17 -21.93 -23.95
N LYS A 606 3.83 -20.85 -23.56
CA LYS A 606 5.28 -20.75 -23.40
C LYS A 606 5.61 -20.33 -21.98
N TRP A 607 5.45 -21.24 -21.09
CA TRP A 607 6.09 -21.24 -19.78
C TRP A 607 7.14 -22.34 -19.77
#